data_fb8078d8e8fffa533501b2b0ef9d1525
#
_entry.id   fb8078d8e8fffa533501b2b0ef9d1525
#
_cell.length_a   1.000
_cell.length_b   1.000
_cell.length_c   1.000
_cell.angle_alpha   90.00
_cell.angle_beta   90.00
_cell.angle_gamma   90.00
#
_symmetry.space_group_name_H-M   'P 1'
#
loop_
_entity.id
_entity.type
_entity.pdbx_description
1 polymer ?
#
loop_
_entity_poly.entity_id
_entity_poly.type
_entity_poly.pdbx_seq_one_letter_code
_entity_poly.pdbx_strand_id
1 'polypeptide(L)'
;MSRKWLDIRKIRHFTHAFLLYILLGDFVNNVLDNLPTQIKSLIVESGRLNELTEIRLRVGKNIYLYYGLEEIVLTYIVSKIDLINILKNISSNSIYSVQQEINNGFVTITGGHRIGVVGELVLKDGIVTNVKNISSMNIRIAREHIGISEKVLEQVLVSNSVLNTVILSPPLCGKTTLLRDLARSISNFGNNVCIVDERGEIAPMCDSKCVLDVGDRTDVISGGSKEVGIRIAVRSMAPDVICIDEIGTKADAEALKYLSISGVNFIATMHGKNINDLLMSDISNLVKEGYISRVILLSNNKGIGTIENIYTDLSSNFRL
;
A
#
# COMPACT_ATOMS: atom_id res chain seq x y z
N MET A 1 -48.49 -8.54 37.38
CA MET A 1 -47.26 -7.90 36.89
C MET A 1 -46.43 -8.93 36.16
N SER A 2 -46.52 -9.00 34.84
CA SER A 2 -45.82 -9.97 34.00
C SER A 2 -44.46 -9.43 33.60
N ARG A 3 -43.38 -10.11 34.04
CA ARG A 3 -42.01 -9.83 33.60
C ARG A 3 -41.86 -10.31 32.15
N LYS A 4 -41.73 -9.38 31.21
CA LYS A 4 -41.26 -9.68 29.85
C LYS A 4 -39.77 -10.04 29.90
N TRP A 5 -39.45 -11.28 29.62
CA TRP A 5 -38.08 -11.72 29.38
C TRP A 5 -37.61 -11.14 28.05
N LEU A 6 -36.53 -10.36 28.09
CA LEU A 6 -35.83 -9.94 26.87
C LEU A 6 -35.13 -11.18 26.28
N ASP A 7 -35.34 -11.41 25.00
CA ASP A 7 -34.75 -12.54 24.29
C ASP A 7 -33.23 -12.31 24.12
N ILE A 8 -32.47 -13.00 24.97
CA ILE A 8 -30.98 -12.93 25.02
C ILE A 8 -30.33 -13.29 23.66
N ARG A 9 -31.04 -13.96 22.74
CA ARG A 9 -30.52 -14.27 21.41
C ARG A 9 -30.41 -13.05 20.49
N LYS A 10 -31.29 -12.06 20.65
CA LYS A 10 -31.19 -10.77 19.90
C LYS A 10 -30.05 -9.90 20.42
N ILE A 11 -29.71 -9.97 21.70
CA ILE A 11 -28.59 -9.22 22.29
C ILE A 11 -27.24 -9.82 21.86
N ARG A 12 -27.15 -11.15 21.66
CA ARG A 12 -25.92 -11.79 21.18
C ARG A 12 -25.51 -11.38 19.76
N HIS A 13 -26.44 -11.13 18.87
CA HIS A 13 -26.12 -10.64 17.51
C HIS A 13 -25.64 -9.20 17.51
N PHE A 14 -26.24 -8.34 18.32
CA PHE A 14 -25.82 -6.93 18.41
C PHE A 14 -24.46 -6.76 19.09
N THR A 15 -24.19 -7.51 20.15
CA THR A 15 -22.89 -7.49 20.86
C THR A 15 -21.78 -8.11 20.03
N HIS A 16 -22.06 -9.13 19.23
CA HIS A 16 -21.05 -9.75 18.37
C HIS A 16 -20.65 -8.81 17.21
N ALA A 17 -21.61 -8.15 16.54
CA ALA A 17 -21.35 -7.15 15.52
C ALA A 17 -20.62 -5.91 16.10
N PHE A 18 -20.99 -5.48 17.32
CA PHE A 18 -20.34 -4.36 17.99
C PHE A 18 -18.96 -4.72 18.55
N LEU A 19 -18.76 -5.95 19.06
CA LEU A 19 -17.45 -6.45 19.45
C LEU A 19 -16.54 -6.68 18.23
N LEU A 20 -17.08 -7.20 17.12
CA LEU A 20 -16.37 -7.30 15.85
C LEU A 20 -15.94 -5.90 15.35
N TYR A 21 -16.80 -4.91 15.46
CA TYR A 21 -16.51 -3.53 15.08
C TYR A 21 -15.38 -2.92 15.92
N ILE A 22 -15.28 -3.23 17.22
CA ILE A 22 -14.20 -2.78 18.11
C ILE A 22 -12.91 -3.60 17.91
N LEU A 23 -13.02 -4.90 17.61
CA LEU A 23 -11.87 -5.80 17.40
C LEU A 23 -11.27 -5.71 16.00
N LEU A 24 -12.01 -5.13 15.03
CA LEU A 24 -11.60 -5.02 13.62
C LEU A 24 -10.61 -3.91 13.32
N GLY A 25 -10.04 -3.29 14.36
CA GLY A 25 -9.03 -2.24 14.22
C GLY A 25 -9.51 -1.09 13.31
N ASP A 26 -9.02 0.08 13.50
CA ASP A 26 -9.41 1.34 12.85
C ASP A 26 -9.38 1.32 11.31
N PHE A 27 -8.84 0.28 10.69
CA PHE A 27 -8.53 0.19 9.27
C PHE A 27 -9.77 0.24 8.35
N VAL A 28 -10.68 -0.73 8.43
CA VAL A 28 -11.90 -0.76 7.58
C VAL A 28 -12.91 0.28 8.04
N ASN A 29 -12.88 0.63 9.33
CA ASN A 29 -13.76 1.65 9.90
C ASN A 29 -13.59 3.00 9.21
N ASN A 30 -12.38 3.40 8.87
CA ASN A 30 -12.11 4.64 8.14
C ASN A 30 -12.84 4.71 6.78
N VAL A 31 -13.01 3.58 6.08
CA VAL A 31 -13.82 3.52 4.86
C VAL A 31 -15.29 3.61 5.18
N LEU A 32 -15.76 2.80 6.14
CA LEU A 32 -17.18 2.70 6.50
C LEU A 32 -17.74 4.02 7.06
N ASP A 33 -16.93 4.79 7.75
CA ASP A 33 -17.32 6.08 8.32
C ASP A 33 -17.56 7.16 7.25
N ASN A 34 -16.99 6.98 6.06
CA ASN A 34 -17.23 7.85 4.93
C ASN A 34 -18.47 7.46 4.10
N LEU A 35 -19.08 6.29 4.37
CA LEU A 35 -20.26 5.82 3.66
C LEU A 35 -21.57 6.30 4.30
N PRO A 36 -22.62 6.52 3.50
CA PRO A 36 -23.98 6.71 4.04
C PRO A 36 -24.37 5.56 4.97
N THR A 37 -25.05 5.87 6.07
CA THR A 37 -25.41 4.91 7.14
C THR A 37 -26.07 3.64 6.61
N GLN A 38 -26.94 3.76 5.61
CA GLN A 38 -27.66 2.63 5.03
C GLN A 38 -26.71 1.68 4.28
N ILE A 39 -25.79 2.23 3.49
CA ILE A 39 -24.75 1.45 2.78
C ILE A 39 -23.82 0.80 3.79
N LYS A 40 -23.37 1.55 4.80
CA LYS A 40 -22.53 1.05 5.89
C LYS A 40 -23.17 -0.16 6.58
N SER A 41 -24.45 -0.06 6.97
CA SER A 41 -25.16 -1.16 7.64
C SER A 41 -25.19 -2.43 6.80
N LEU A 42 -25.52 -2.32 5.52
CA LEU A 42 -25.56 -3.48 4.60
C LEU A 42 -24.19 -4.17 4.44
N ILE A 43 -23.11 -3.38 4.39
CA ILE A 43 -21.75 -3.93 4.29
C ILE A 43 -21.37 -4.63 5.61
N VAL A 44 -21.67 -4.04 6.75
CA VAL A 44 -21.42 -4.64 8.07
C VAL A 44 -22.19 -5.94 8.24
N GLU A 45 -23.46 -5.98 7.81
CA GLU A 45 -24.29 -7.19 7.83
C GLU A 45 -23.75 -8.34 6.97
N SER A 46 -22.92 -8.06 5.97
CA SER A 46 -22.25 -9.11 5.17
C SER A 46 -21.32 -9.99 6.02
N GLY A 47 -20.86 -9.50 7.17
CA GLY A 47 -20.10 -10.25 8.20
C GLY A 47 -18.65 -10.57 7.83
N ARG A 48 -18.15 -10.13 6.65
CA ARG A 48 -16.82 -10.50 6.12
C ARG A 48 -15.91 -9.28 5.92
N LEU A 49 -15.97 -8.30 6.82
CA LEU A 49 -15.22 -7.04 6.69
C LEU A 49 -13.71 -7.25 6.57
N ASN A 50 -13.17 -8.24 7.28
CA ASN A 50 -11.73 -8.57 7.25
C ASN A 50 -11.24 -9.11 5.90
N GLU A 51 -12.16 -9.58 5.05
CA GLU A 51 -11.82 -10.13 3.75
C GLU A 51 -12.13 -9.16 2.60
N LEU A 52 -12.89 -8.08 2.90
CA LEU A 52 -13.33 -7.12 1.92
C LEU A 52 -12.14 -6.40 1.27
N THR A 53 -12.01 -6.49 -0.05
CA THR A 53 -10.91 -5.89 -0.81
C THR A 53 -11.35 -4.67 -1.62
N GLU A 54 -12.62 -4.65 -2.07
CA GLU A 54 -13.11 -3.59 -2.94
C GLU A 54 -14.62 -3.41 -2.80
N ILE A 55 -15.09 -2.16 -2.88
CA ILE A 55 -16.51 -1.79 -2.94
C ILE A 55 -16.72 -1.00 -4.21
N ARG A 56 -17.62 -1.46 -5.08
CA ARG A 56 -17.99 -0.73 -6.30
C ARG A 56 -19.39 -0.17 -6.22
N LEU A 57 -19.47 1.14 -6.38
CA LEU A 57 -20.69 1.93 -6.36
C LEU A 57 -20.91 2.54 -7.75
N ARG A 58 -22.09 2.31 -8.37
CA ARG A 58 -22.48 2.89 -9.65
C ARG A 58 -23.90 3.38 -9.56
N VAL A 59 -24.16 4.62 -9.97
CA VAL A 59 -25.51 5.21 -9.94
C VAL A 59 -26.48 4.35 -10.72
N GLY A 60 -27.63 4.02 -10.11
CA GLY A 60 -28.68 3.19 -10.69
C GLY A 60 -28.38 1.69 -10.75
N LYS A 61 -27.33 1.22 -10.06
CA LYS A 61 -26.95 -0.19 -9.97
C LYS A 61 -26.82 -0.64 -8.52
N ASN A 62 -26.84 -1.95 -8.31
CA ASN A 62 -26.55 -2.59 -7.03
C ASN A 62 -25.12 -2.31 -6.57
N ILE A 63 -24.86 -2.50 -5.28
CA ILE A 63 -23.50 -2.45 -4.70
C ILE A 63 -22.82 -3.78 -4.95
N TYR A 64 -21.56 -3.74 -5.38
CA TYR A 64 -20.71 -4.90 -5.55
C TYR A 64 -19.60 -4.88 -4.51
N LEU A 65 -19.49 -5.96 -3.74
CA LEU A 65 -18.43 -6.21 -2.77
C LEU A 65 -17.50 -7.30 -3.30
N TYR A 66 -16.20 -7.07 -3.23
CA TYR A 66 -15.19 -8.05 -3.65
C TYR A 66 -14.38 -8.53 -2.45
N TYR A 67 -14.16 -9.84 -2.40
CA TYR A 67 -13.39 -10.56 -1.40
C TYR A 67 -12.29 -11.36 -2.13
N GLY A 68 -11.27 -10.66 -2.63
CA GLY A 68 -10.30 -11.21 -3.57
C GLY A 68 -10.93 -11.46 -4.94
N LEU A 69 -11.13 -12.73 -5.30
CA LEU A 69 -11.78 -13.13 -6.57
C LEU A 69 -13.28 -13.39 -6.43
N GLU A 70 -13.80 -13.43 -5.21
CA GLU A 70 -15.23 -13.64 -4.94
C GLU A 70 -15.97 -12.31 -5.00
N GLU A 71 -17.18 -12.32 -5.57
CA GLU A 71 -18.06 -11.15 -5.66
C GLU A 71 -19.38 -11.41 -4.94
N ILE A 72 -19.83 -10.45 -4.13
CA ILE A 72 -21.16 -10.43 -3.52
C ILE A 72 -21.91 -9.17 -3.99
N VAL A 73 -23.18 -9.34 -4.37
CA VAL A 73 -24.04 -8.24 -4.80
C VAL A 73 -25.06 -7.94 -3.70
N LEU A 74 -25.04 -6.71 -3.18
CA LEU A 74 -26.04 -6.25 -2.21
C LEU A 74 -27.23 -5.64 -2.94
N THR A 75 -28.45 -5.97 -2.50
CA THR A 75 -29.70 -5.48 -3.08
C THR A 75 -29.98 -4.05 -2.62
N TYR A 76 -29.17 -3.10 -3.10
CA TYR A 76 -29.31 -1.67 -2.86
C TYR A 76 -28.95 -0.89 -4.11
N ILE A 77 -29.87 -0.06 -4.59
CA ILE A 77 -29.65 0.77 -5.78
C ILE A 77 -28.97 2.08 -5.38
N VAL A 78 -27.72 2.22 -5.77
CA VAL A 78 -26.91 3.41 -5.49
C VAL A 78 -27.51 4.64 -6.15
N SER A 79 -27.76 5.68 -5.37
CA SER A 79 -28.25 6.96 -5.86
C SER A 79 -27.10 7.95 -6.15
N LYS A 80 -27.38 9.01 -6.93
CA LYS A 80 -26.44 10.12 -7.12
C LYS A 80 -26.11 10.82 -5.79
N ILE A 81 -27.08 10.86 -4.88
CA ILE A 81 -26.92 11.50 -3.55
C ILE A 81 -25.92 10.72 -2.69
N ASP A 82 -25.92 9.39 -2.78
CA ASP A 82 -24.96 8.56 -2.04
C ASP A 82 -23.53 8.92 -2.42
N LEU A 83 -23.23 9.01 -3.73
CA LEU A 83 -21.88 9.37 -4.19
C LEU A 83 -21.49 10.80 -3.79
N ILE A 84 -22.43 11.74 -3.83
CA ILE A 84 -22.19 13.12 -3.37
C ILE A 84 -21.88 13.14 -1.86
N ASN A 85 -22.60 12.38 -1.05
CA ASN A 85 -22.36 12.32 0.39
C ASN A 85 -21.00 11.68 0.70
N ILE A 86 -20.62 10.60 0.00
CA ILE A 86 -19.29 10.00 0.11
C ILE A 86 -18.22 11.03 -0.24
N LEU A 87 -18.39 11.76 -1.36
CA LEU A 87 -17.41 12.78 -1.77
C LEU A 87 -17.27 13.89 -0.72
N LYS A 88 -18.36 14.35 -0.14
CA LYS A 88 -18.34 15.35 0.92
C LYS A 88 -17.60 14.85 2.17
N ASN A 89 -17.83 13.61 2.56
CA ASN A 89 -17.21 13.03 3.75
C ASN A 89 -15.69 12.90 3.54
N ILE A 90 -15.23 12.30 2.42
CA ILE A 90 -13.81 12.11 2.13
C ILE A 90 -13.04 13.41 1.91
N SER A 91 -13.73 14.49 1.54
CA SER A 91 -13.13 15.82 1.35
C SER A 91 -13.24 16.71 2.58
N SER A 92 -13.68 16.18 3.73
CA SER A 92 -13.95 16.96 4.96
C SER A 92 -14.79 18.22 4.67
N ASN A 93 -15.78 18.09 3.79
CA ASN A 93 -16.63 19.16 3.27
C ASN A 93 -15.94 20.23 2.42
N SER A 94 -14.67 20.04 2.03
CA SER A 94 -13.93 20.94 1.16
C SER A 94 -13.41 20.20 -0.08
N ILE A 95 -14.21 20.16 -1.15
CA ILE A 95 -13.83 19.49 -2.41
C ILE A 95 -12.52 20.05 -2.99
N TYR A 96 -12.21 21.32 -2.73
CA TYR A 96 -10.98 21.95 -3.19
C TYR A 96 -9.71 21.27 -2.64
N SER A 97 -9.76 20.70 -1.43
CA SER A 97 -8.61 20.04 -0.81
C SER A 97 -8.19 18.76 -1.54
N VAL A 98 -9.14 18.08 -2.19
CA VAL A 98 -8.93 16.81 -2.90
C VAL A 98 -9.10 16.94 -4.42
N GLN A 99 -9.27 18.17 -4.93
CA GLN A 99 -9.56 18.41 -6.35
C GLN A 99 -8.47 17.87 -7.27
N GLN A 100 -7.21 18.06 -6.90
CA GLN A 100 -6.08 17.59 -7.70
C GLN A 100 -6.04 16.05 -7.74
N GLU A 101 -6.33 15.40 -6.63
CA GLU A 101 -6.42 13.94 -6.56
C GLU A 101 -7.58 13.40 -7.41
N ILE A 102 -8.75 14.04 -7.32
CA ILE A 102 -9.92 13.69 -8.15
C ILE A 102 -9.59 13.84 -9.63
N ASN A 103 -8.88 14.89 -10.02
CA ASN A 103 -8.45 15.11 -11.40
C ASN A 103 -7.47 14.01 -11.88
N ASN A 104 -6.69 13.43 -10.96
CA ASN A 104 -5.81 12.29 -11.19
C ASN A 104 -6.56 10.93 -11.12
N GLY A 105 -7.86 10.96 -10.82
CA GLY A 105 -8.77 9.80 -10.87
C GLY A 105 -9.00 9.08 -9.55
N PHE A 106 -8.32 9.42 -8.46
CA PHE A 106 -8.56 8.82 -7.14
C PHE A 106 -8.16 9.75 -5.99
N VAL A 107 -8.80 9.54 -4.84
CA VAL A 107 -8.48 10.17 -3.56
C VAL A 107 -7.96 9.10 -2.61
N THR A 108 -6.90 9.39 -1.88
CA THR A 108 -6.40 8.53 -0.80
C THR A 108 -6.96 9.04 0.53
N ILE A 109 -7.61 8.16 1.29
CA ILE A 109 -8.15 8.48 2.62
C ILE A 109 -7.35 7.80 3.73
N THR A 110 -7.59 8.23 4.98
CA THR A 110 -7.00 7.64 6.19
C THR A 110 -7.08 6.11 6.14
N GLY A 111 -5.98 5.42 6.45
CA GLY A 111 -5.86 3.97 6.28
C GLY A 111 -5.29 3.55 4.91
N GLY A 112 -4.88 4.50 4.03
CA GLY A 112 -4.29 4.20 2.72
C GLY A 112 -5.28 3.66 1.69
N HIS A 113 -6.58 3.72 2.02
CA HIS A 113 -7.63 3.29 1.09
C HIS A 113 -7.72 4.26 -0.08
N ARG A 114 -7.89 3.73 -1.28
CA ARG A 114 -8.01 4.53 -2.51
C ARG A 114 -9.44 4.53 -3.00
N ILE A 115 -9.99 5.71 -3.22
CA ILE A 115 -11.33 5.91 -3.77
C ILE A 115 -11.19 6.48 -5.17
N GLY A 116 -11.31 5.62 -6.19
CA GLY A 116 -11.41 6.03 -7.59
C GLY A 116 -12.73 6.74 -7.83
N VAL A 117 -12.69 7.89 -8.49
CA VAL A 117 -13.87 8.71 -8.79
C VAL A 117 -13.97 8.90 -10.29
N VAL A 118 -15.12 8.54 -10.87
CA VAL A 118 -15.36 8.63 -12.30
C VAL A 118 -16.68 9.35 -12.59
N GLY A 119 -16.64 10.23 -13.58
CA GLY A 119 -17.77 11.01 -14.06
C GLY A 119 -17.45 11.66 -15.39
N GLU A 120 -18.08 12.78 -15.70
CA GLU A 120 -17.80 13.59 -16.88
C GLU A 120 -16.55 14.44 -16.67
N LEU A 121 -15.55 14.26 -17.52
CA LEU A 121 -14.29 15.02 -17.43
C LEU A 121 -14.47 16.41 -18.02
N VAL A 122 -13.98 17.43 -17.32
CA VAL A 122 -13.84 18.80 -17.83
C VAL A 122 -12.37 19.02 -18.17
N LEU A 123 -12.10 19.24 -19.43
CA LEU A 123 -10.75 19.44 -19.93
C LEU A 123 -10.49 20.92 -20.23
N LYS A 124 -9.28 21.40 -19.92
CA LYS A 124 -8.71 22.65 -20.39
C LYS A 124 -7.33 22.37 -20.95
N ASP A 125 -7.11 22.70 -22.20
CA ASP A 125 -5.84 22.45 -22.91
C ASP A 125 -5.37 20.98 -22.85
N GLY A 126 -6.34 20.04 -22.92
CA GLY A 126 -6.07 18.60 -22.84
C GLY A 126 -5.84 18.06 -21.42
N ILE A 127 -5.85 18.92 -20.39
CA ILE A 127 -5.64 18.55 -19.00
C ILE A 127 -6.99 18.48 -18.27
N VAL A 128 -7.19 17.44 -17.45
CA VAL A 128 -8.39 17.33 -16.59
C VAL A 128 -8.33 18.39 -15.52
N THR A 129 -9.31 19.30 -15.52
CA THR A 129 -9.44 20.37 -14.53
C THR A 129 -10.56 20.13 -13.54
N ASN A 130 -11.52 19.26 -13.86
CA ASN A 130 -12.61 18.90 -12.97
C ASN A 130 -13.29 17.61 -13.44
N VAL A 131 -14.00 16.96 -12.52
CA VAL A 131 -14.88 15.83 -12.78
C VAL A 131 -16.31 16.22 -12.35
N LYS A 132 -17.24 16.22 -13.29
CA LYS A 132 -18.67 16.52 -13.04
C LYS A 132 -19.51 15.26 -13.13
N ASN A 133 -20.74 15.35 -12.65
CA ASN A 133 -21.73 14.28 -12.77
C ASN A 133 -21.13 12.90 -12.42
N ILE A 134 -20.54 12.80 -11.22
CA ILE A 134 -19.93 11.55 -10.75
C ILE A 134 -20.94 10.41 -10.90
N SER A 135 -20.55 9.39 -11.66
CA SER A 135 -21.39 8.25 -12.03
C SER A 135 -20.97 6.97 -11.29
N SER A 136 -19.72 6.87 -10.86
CA SER A 136 -19.25 5.70 -10.14
C SER A 136 -18.08 6.01 -9.23
N MET A 137 -17.94 5.20 -8.18
CA MET A 137 -16.77 5.16 -7.28
C MET A 137 -16.32 3.72 -7.10
N ASN A 138 -15.00 3.55 -7.00
CA ASN A 138 -14.34 2.30 -6.69
C ASN A 138 -13.49 2.47 -5.44
N ILE A 139 -13.92 1.90 -4.33
CA ILE A 139 -13.23 1.98 -3.04
C ILE A 139 -12.39 0.73 -2.89
N ARG A 140 -11.06 0.87 -2.99
CA ARG A 140 -10.10 -0.19 -2.74
C ARG A 140 -9.62 -0.11 -1.31
N ILE A 141 -9.80 -1.22 -0.61
CA ILE A 141 -9.42 -1.33 0.80
C ILE A 141 -7.95 -1.72 0.87
N ALA A 142 -7.11 -0.80 1.34
CA ALA A 142 -5.73 -1.12 1.65
C ALA A 142 -5.71 -2.14 2.80
N ARG A 143 -4.71 -3.00 2.83
CA ARG A 143 -4.47 -3.96 3.91
C ARG A 143 -3.03 -3.91 4.32
N GLU A 144 -2.82 -3.94 5.59
CA GLU A 144 -1.51 -4.19 6.14
C GLU A 144 -1.30 -5.70 6.27
N HIS A 145 -0.13 -6.13 5.87
CA HIS A 145 0.33 -7.49 6.04
C HIS A 145 1.58 -7.45 6.93
N ILE A 146 1.33 -7.29 8.23
CA ILE A 146 2.37 -7.24 9.25
C ILE A 146 2.94 -8.65 9.46
N GLY A 147 4.28 -8.74 9.62
CA GLY A 147 4.99 -9.98 9.93
C GLY A 147 5.38 -10.82 8.70
N ILE A 148 5.05 -10.40 7.48
CA ILE A 148 5.47 -11.16 6.28
C ILE A 148 6.98 -11.12 6.06
N SER A 149 7.67 -10.10 6.57
CA SER A 149 9.12 -9.94 6.51
C SER A 149 9.88 -10.88 7.45
N GLU A 150 9.25 -11.44 8.49
CA GLU A 150 9.90 -12.32 9.47
C GLU A 150 10.68 -13.47 8.80
N LYS A 151 10.16 -13.99 7.70
CA LYS A 151 10.77 -15.10 6.94
C LYS A 151 12.10 -14.74 6.27
N VAL A 152 12.36 -13.46 6.07
CA VAL A 152 13.56 -12.98 5.36
C VAL A 152 14.37 -11.99 6.17
N LEU A 153 13.87 -11.54 7.32
CA LEU A 153 14.49 -10.48 8.11
C LEU A 153 15.93 -10.83 8.51
N GLU A 154 16.19 -12.06 8.98
CA GLU A 154 17.53 -12.54 9.34
C GLU A 154 18.51 -12.61 8.18
N GLN A 155 18.00 -12.66 6.94
CA GLN A 155 18.81 -12.65 5.72
C GLN A 155 19.16 -11.24 5.26
N VAL A 156 18.38 -10.24 5.69
CA VAL A 156 18.50 -8.83 5.31
C VAL A 156 19.20 -8.03 6.42
N LEU A 157 18.89 -8.32 7.69
CA LEU A 157 19.47 -7.67 8.85
C LEU A 157 20.43 -8.65 9.55
N VAL A 158 21.73 -8.41 9.37
CA VAL A 158 22.80 -9.27 9.92
C VAL A 158 23.65 -8.45 10.88
N SER A 159 23.81 -8.92 12.11
CA SER A 159 24.60 -8.23 13.14
C SER A 159 24.26 -6.73 13.29
N ASN A 160 22.98 -6.40 13.24
CA ASN A 160 22.43 -5.04 13.29
C ASN A 160 22.81 -4.14 12.09
N SER A 161 23.32 -4.72 11.02
CA SER A 161 23.59 -4.03 9.75
C SER A 161 22.64 -4.53 8.66
N VAL A 162 22.02 -3.60 7.94
CA VAL A 162 21.15 -3.93 6.81
C VAL A 162 22.02 -4.24 5.59
N LEU A 163 21.73 -5.33 4.91
CA LEU A 163 22.43 -5.70 3.68
C LEU A 163 21.68 -5.13 2.46
N ASN A 164 22.43 -4.57 1.51
CA ASN A 164 21.88 -4.09 0.25
C ASN A 164 21.11 -5.21 -0.46
N THR A 165 19.78 -5.05 -0.52
CA THR A 165 18.85 -6.11 -0.93
C THR A 165 17.97 -5.66 -2.09
N VAL A 166 17.79 -6.52 -3.08
CA VAL A 166 16.81 -6.34 -4.15
C VAL A 166 15.70 -7.38 -4.02
N ILE A 167 14.44 -6.95 -3.96
CA ILE A 167 13.26 -7.81 -4.00
C ILE A 167 12.80 -7.89 -5.46
N LEU A 168 12.94 -9.05 -6.06
CA LEU A 168 12.64 -9.31 -7.47
C LEU A 168 11.34 -10.12 -7.58
N SER A 169 10.38 -9.69 -8.39
CA SER A 169 9.21 -10.51 -8.70
C SER A 169 8.43 -10.00 -9.92
N PRO A 170 7.55 -10.85 -10.49
CA PRO A 170 6.49 -10.41 -11.38
C PRO A 170 5.56 -9.39 -10.71
N PRO A 171 4.73 -8.67 -11.48
CA PRO A 171 3.67 -7.82 -10.94
C PRO A 171 2.73 -8.59 -10.00
N LEU A 172 2.15 -7.90 -9.02
CA LEU A 172 1.15 -8.41 -8.08
C LEU A 172 1.62 -9.58 -7.18
N CYS A 173 2.92 -9.78 -7.03
CA CYS A 173 3.48 -10.82 -6.15
C CYS A 173 3.87 -10.33 -4.75
N GLY A 174 3.48 -9.11 -4.36
CA GLY A 174 3.65 -8.61 -3.00
C GLY A 174 4.98 -7.92 -2.69
N LYS A 175 5.75 -7.46 -3.71
CA LYS A 175 7.02 -6.73 -3.53
C LYS A 175 6.92 -5.55 -2.57
N THR A 176 6.03 -4.60 -2.90
CA THR A 176 5.84 -3.37 -2.12
C THR A 176 5.36 -3.68 -0.70
N THR A 177 4.55 -4.73 -0.54
CA THR A 177 4.08 -5.19 0.78
C THR A 177 5.24 -5.75 1.62
N LEU A 178 6.11 -6.57 1.02
CA LEU A 178 7.29 -7.09 1.70
C LEU A 178 8.29 -5.98 2.02
N LEU A 179 8.51 -5.04 1.09
CA LEU A 179 9.38 -3.88 1.29
C LEU A 179 8.92 -3.03 2.47
N ARG A 180 7.62 -2.74 2.56
CA ARG A 180 7.01 -1.98 3.66
C ARG A 180 7.20 -2.68 5.00
N ASP A 181 6.92 -3.97 5.08
CA ASP A 181 7.04 -4.71 6.34
C ASP A 181 8.51 -4.92 6.75
N LEU A 182 9.43 -5.01 5.79
CA LEU A 182 10.87 -4.97 6.07
C LEU A 182 11.28 -3.61 6.65
N ALA A 183 10.84 -2.49 6.04
CA ALA A 183 11.08 -1.16 6.56
C ALA A 183 10.60 -1.04 8.01
N ARG A 184 9.37 -1.46 8.30
CA ARG A 184 8.78 -1.49 9.64
C ARG A 184 9.61 -2.33 10.60
N SER A 185 9.96 -3.55 10.22
CA SER A 185 10.69 -4.46 11.09
C SER A 185 12.10 -3.97 11.40
N ILE A 186 12.81 -3.44 10.41
CA ILE A 186 14.16 -2.87 10.56
C ILE A 186 14.11 -1.61 11.43
N SER A 187 13.11 -0.75 11.24
CA SER A 187 12.87 0.44 12.07
C SER A 187 12.63 0.06 13.52
N ASN A 188 11.78 -0.93 13.78
CA ASN A 188 11.48 -1.42 15.13
C ASN A 188 12.68 -2.15 15.77
N PHE A 189 13.62 -2.63 14.96
CA PHE A 189 14.89 -3.20 15.46
C PHE A 189 15.90 -2.13 15.90
N GLY A 190 15.61 -0.84 15.60
CA GLY A 190 16.40 0.30 16.09
C GLY A 190 17.17 1.07 15.02
N ASN A 191 17.07 0.68 13.74
CA ASN A 191 17.71 1.39 12.62
C ASN A 191 16.86 2.57 12.16
N ASN A 192 17.49 3.66 11.73
CA ASN A 192 16.83 4.78 11.09
C ASN A 192 16.57 4.44 9.61
N VAL A 193 15.32 4.32 9.25
CA VAL A 193 14.86 3.99 7.91
C VAL A 193 14.38 5.25 7.21
N CYS A 194 14.70 5.41 5.93
CA CYS A 194 14.05 6.41 5.10
C CYS A 194 13.36 5.71 3.91
N ILE A 195 12.09 6.00 3.70
CA ILE A 195 11.35 5.52 2.53
C ILE A 195 11.32 6.64 1.49
N VAL A 196 11.81 6.37 0.28
CA VAL A 196 11.66 7.25 -0.88
C VAL A 196 10.55 6.69 -1.75
N ASP A 197 9.39 7.31 -1.68
CA ASP A 197 8.14 6.82 -2.26
C ASP A 197 7.59 7.80 -3.30
N GLU A 198 7.97 7.60 -4.56
CA GLU A 198 7.59 8.47 -5.67
C GLU A 198 6.09 8.47 -5.93
N ARG A 199 5.41 7.33 -5.72
CA ARG A 199 4.01 7.12 -6.08
C ARG A 199 3.04 6.97 -4.90
N GLY A 200 3.54 7.03 -3.67
CA GLY A 200 2.74 6.78 -2.47
C GLY A 200 2.26 5.32 -2.37
N GLU A 201 3.08 4.36 -2.81
CA GLU A 201 2.72 2.94 -2.81
C GLU A 201 3.29 2.18 -1.61
N ILE A 202 4.47 2.60 -1.11
CA ILE A 202 5.08 2.00 0.08
C ILE A 202 4.44 2.59 1.34
N ALA A 203 4.48 3.90 1.46
CA ALA A 203 4.14 4.68 2.65
C ALA A 203 3.21 5.85 2.30
N PRO A 204 1.94 5.57 1.93
CA PRO A 204 1.00 6.62 1.57
C PRO A 204 0.83 7.61 2.72
N MET A 205 0.94 8.90 2.42
CA MET A 205 0.86 9.99 3.38
C MET A 205 -0.53 10.63 3.35
N CYS A 206 -1.07 10.93 4.53
CA CYS A 206 -2.28 11.73 4.69
C CYS A 206 -2.07 12.68 5.88
N ASP A 207 -2.33 13.98 5.70
CA ASP A 207 -2.16 14.99 6.74
C ASP A 207 -0.83 14.91 7.50
N SER A 208 0.28 14.78 6.75
CA SER A 208 1.65 14.65 7.26
C SER A 208 1.92 13.39 8.08
N LYS A 209 1.02 12.39 8.04
CA LYS A 209 1.19 11.10 8.71
C LYS A 209 1.24 9.98 7.68
N CYS A 210 2.13 9.03 7.91
CA CYS A 210 2.06 7.77 7.18
C CYS A 210 0.82 7.00 7.63
N VAL A 211 0.05 6.50 6.67
CA VAL A 211 -1.24 5.86 6.91
C VAL A 211 -1.09 4.39 7.28
N LEU A 212 0.05 3.81 6.90
CA LEU A 212 0.40 2.42 7.15
C LEU A 212 1.55 2.38 8.16
N ASP A 213 1.63 1.32 8.95
CA ASP A 213 2.72 1.14 9.89
C ASP A 213 4.03 0.82 9.14
N VAL A 214 4.95 1.75 9.20
CA VAL A 214 6.31 1.62 8.64
C VAL A 214 7.40 1.61 9.71
N GLY A 215 7.00 1.62 10.99
CA GLY A 215 7.86 1.63 12.17
C GLY A 215 8.23 3.03 12.67
N ASP A 216 8.52 3.12 13.97
CA ASP A 216 8.67 4.38 14.71
C ASP A 216 9.88 5.23 14.29
N ARG A 217 10.90 4.62 13.66
CA ARG A 217 12.14 5.28 13.21
C ARG A 217 12.20 5.42 11.70
N THR A 218 11.03 5.57 11.06
CA THR A 218 10.94 5.66 9.60
C THR A 218 10.51 7.05 9.17
N ASP A 219 11.36 7.70 8.38
CA ASP A 219 11.04 8.94 7.68
C ASP A 219 10.52 8.64 6.28
N VAL A 220 9.59 9.43 5.78
CA VAL A 220 8.99 9.25 4.46
C VAL A 220 9.18 10.50 3.60
N ILE A 221 9.81 10.32 2.45
CA ILE A 221 9.92 11.34 1.39
C ILE A 221 9.01 10.91 0.24
N SER A 222 7.97 11.68 -0.02
CA SER A 222 6.97 11.36 -1.05
C SER A 222 6.84 12.46 -2.11
N GLY A 223 6.42 12.09 -3.32
CA GLY A 223 6.01 13.04 -4.38
C GLY A 223 7.14 13.68 -5.17
N GLY A 224 8.36 13.16 -5.10
CA GLY A 224 9.49 13.60 -5.92
C GLY A 224 10.12 12.44 -6.68
N SER A 225 11.02 12.71 -7.64
CA SER A 225 11.79 11.64 -8.26
C SER A 225 12.68 10.93 -7.24
N LYS A 226 12.94 9.64 -7.45
CA LYS A 226 13.78 8.81 -6.58
C LYS A 226 15.15 9.45 -6.34
N GLU A 227 15.80 9.93 -7.40
CA GLU A 227 17.11 10.57 -7.33
C GLU A 227 17.12 11.78 -6.38
N VAL A 228 16.12 12.66 -6.49
CA VAL A 228 15.98 13.83 -5.62
C VAL A 228 15.70 13.41 -4.19
N GLY A 229 14.76 12.47 -3.98
CA GLY A 229 14.43 11.95 -2.67
C GLY A 229 15.63 11.31 -1.96
N ILE A 230 16.40 10.48 -2.66
CA ILE A 230 17.62 9.86 -2.14
C ILE A 230 18.65 10.92 -1.70
N ARG A 231 18.89 11.94 -2.53
CA ARG A 231 19.83 13.01 -2.18
C ARG A 231 19.40 13.81 -0.95
N ILE A 232 18.10 14.07 -0.81
CA ILE A 232 17.52 14.72 0.38
C ILE A 232 17.70 13.81 1.61
N ALA A 233 17.33 12.54 1.50
CA ALA A 233 17.44 11.57 2.59
C ALA A 233 18.87 11.51 3.16
N VAL A 234 19.86 11.28 2.30
CA VAL A 234 21.28 11.19 2.72
C VAL A 234 21.77 12.48 3.37
N ARG A 235 21.38 13.65 2.84
CA ARG A 235 21.88 14.94 3.35
C ARG A 235 21.21 15.41 4.63
N SER A 236 19.95 15.03 4.84
CA SER A 236 19.10 15.65 5.86
C SER A 236 18.69 14.69 6.98
N MET A 237 18.56 13.39 6.70
CA MET A 237 17.96 12.43 7.63
C MET A 237 18.97 11.45 8.22
N ALA A 238 20.18 11.35 7.64
CA ALA A 238 21.24 10.42 8.06
C ALA A 238 20.71 8.98 8.31
N PRO A 239 20.02 8.35 7.34
CA PRO A 239 19.42 7.04 7.51
C PRO A 239 20.49 5.95 7.50
N ASP A 240 20.22 4.84 8.21
CA ASP A 240 21.01 3.61 8.13
C ASP A 240 20.66 2.84 6.84
N VAL A 241 19.39 2.94 6.40
CA VAL A 241 18.88 2.28 5.20
C VAL A 241 17.81 3.11 4.49
N ILE A 242 17.83 3.07 3.15
CA ILE A 242 16.78 3.65 2.31
C ILE A 242 15.99 2.54 1.61
N CYS A 243 14.65 2.61 1.71
CA CYS A 243 13.72 1.73 1.02
C CYS A 243 13.16 2.43 -0.23
N ILE A 244 13.21 1.76 -1.40
CA ILE A 244 12.87 2.34 -2.69
C ILE A 244 12.03 1.36 -3.50
N ASP A 245 10.93 1.81 -4.08
CA ASP A 245 10.13 0.96 -4.97
C ASP A 245 10.52 1.12 -6.45
N GLU A 246 10.39 0.04 -7.20
CA GLU A 246 10.49 0.00 -8.67
C GLU A 246 11.79 0.55 -9.28
N ILE A 247 12.94 -0.05 -8.97
CA ILE A 247 14.19 0.26 -9.66
C ILE A 247 14.29 -0.48 -10.99
N GLY A 248 15.02 0.09 -11.98
CA GLY A 248 15.23 -0.58 -13.27
C GLY A 248 15.97 0.24 -14.31
N THR A 249 16.18 1.53 -14.08
CA THR A 249 16.82 2.45 -15.02
C THR A 249 18.30 2.70 -14.68
N LYS A 250 19.07 3.25 -15.63
CA LYS A 250 20.44 3.72 -15.39
C LYS A 250 20.51 4.77 -14.28
N ALA A 251 19.54 5.66 -14.22
CA ALA A 251 19.46 6.68 -13.16
C ALA A 251 19.27 6.02 -11.79
N ASP A 252 18.46 4.97 -11.67
CA ASP A 252 18.31 4.21 -10.44
C ASP A 252 19.64 3.54 -10.05
N ALA A 253 20.37 2.95 -11.02
CA ALA A 253 21.67 2.33 -10.76
C ALA A 253 22.69 3.34 -10.22
N GLU A 254 22.75 4.54 -10.78
CA GLU A 254 23.63 5.62 -10.30
C GLU A 254 23.23 6.09 -8.89
N ALA A 255 21.93 6.20 -8.60
CA ALA A 255 21.42 6.57 -7.29
C ALA A 255 21.75 5.52 -6.21
N LEU A 256 21.58 4.23 -6.51
CA LEU A 256 21.94 3.15 -5.60
C LEU A 256 23.46 3.07 -5.37
N LYS A 257 24.27 3.30 -6.40
CA LYS A 257 25.73 3.41 -6.27
C LYS A 257 26.13 4.58 -5.36
N TYR A 258 25.47 5.73 -5.53
CA TYR A 258 25.68 6.88 -4.64
C TYR A 258 25.36 6.54 -3.18
N LEU A 259 24.28 5.82 -2.88
CA LEU A 259 23.97 5.36 -1.52
C LEU A 259 25.10 4.51 -0.93
N SER A 260 25.53 3.49 -1.68
CA SER A 260 26.59 2.57 -1.23
C SER A 260 27.90 3.29 -0.94
N ILE A 261 28.29 4.26 -1.78
CA ILE A 261 29.50 5.07 -1.58
C ILE A 261 29.34 6.02 -0.39
N SER A 262 28.12 6.47 -0.12
CA SER A 262 27.80 7.33 1.03
C SER A 262 27.68 6.56 2.37
N GLY A 263 27.85 5.24 2.35
CA GLY A 263 27.74 4.40 3.54
C GLY A 263 26.30 4.13 3.99
N VAL A 264 25.32 4.40 3.14
CA VAL A 264 23.90 4.15 3.40
C VAL A 264 23.47 2.90 2.66
N ASN A 265 22.84 1.97 3.37
CA ASN A 265 22.33 0.74 2.78
C ASN A 265 20.99 0.98 2.07
N PHE A 266 20.57 0.02 1.25
CA PHE A 266 19.28 0.10 0.56
C PHE A 266 18.55 -1.23 0.50
N ILE A 267 17.21 -1.14 0.45
CA ILE A 267 16.33 -2.23 0.06
C ILE A 267 15.45 -1.70 -1.06
N ALA A 268 15.50 -2.35 -2.23
CA ALA A 268 14.78 -1.89 -3.40
C ALA A 268 13.95 -3.00 -4.02
N THR A 269 12.86 -2.65 -4.73
CA THR A 269 12.10 -3.62 -5.50
C THR A 269 12.39 -3.49 -7.00
N MET A 270 12.31 -4.59 -7.70
CA MET A 270 12.48 -4.65 -9.15
C MET A 270 11.48 -5.62 -9.78
N HIS A 271 11.01 -5.29 -10.97
CA HIS A 271 10.24 -6.25 -11.78
C HIS A 271 11.17 -7.28 -12.44
N GLY A 272 10.80 -8.55 -12.33
CA GLY A 272 11.49 -9.65 -12.97
C GLY A 272 10.92 -11.00 -12.56
N LYS A 273 11.08 -12.01 -13.39
CA LYS A 273 10.59 -13.37 -13.17
C LYS A 273 11.64 -14.30 -12.59
N ASN A 274 12.89 -13.97 -12.79
CA ASN A 274 14.04 -14.77 -12.39
C ASN A 274 15.28 -13.88 -12.28
N ILE A 275 16.36 -14.42 -11.72
CA ILE A 275 17.60 -13.68 -11.48
C ILE A 275 18.25 -13.14 -12.77
N ASN A 276 18.05 -13.81 -13.94
CA ASN A 276 18.62 -13.33 -15.19
C ASN A 276 18.04 -11.99 -15.63
N ASP A 277 16.79 -11.70 -15.26
CA ASP A 277 16.18 -10.41 -15.57
C ASP A 277 16.93 -9.26 -14.87
N LEU A 278 17.41 -9.48 -13.64
CA LEU A 278 18.29 -8.54 -12.94
C LEU A 278 19.65 -8.43 -13.62
N LEU A 279 20.24 -9.55 -14.01
CA LEU A 279 21.58 -9.60 -14.65
C LEU A 279 21.61 -8.99 -16.04
N MET A 280 20.46 -8.93 -16.73
CA MET A 280 20.30 -8.31 -18.05
C MET A 280 19.83 -6.84 -17.97
N SER A 281 19.56 -6.35 -16.77
CA SER A 281 19.06 -4.98 -16.56
C SER A 281 20.20 -3.96 -16.44
N ASP A 282 19.83 -2.68 -16.45
CA ASP A 282 20.75 -1.57 -16.17
C ASP A 282 21.36 -1.62 -14.75
N ILE A 283 20.74 -2.40 -13.84
CA ILE A 283 21.20 -2.60 -12.44
C ILE A 283 22.31 -3.67 -12.36
N SER A 284 22.52 -4.47 -13.39
CA SER A 284 23.45 -5.62 -13.39
C SER A 284 24.89 -5.28 -12.96
N ASN A 285 25.37 -4.08 -13.28
CA ASN A 285 26.70 -3.64 -12.88
C ASN A 285 26.86 -3.53 -11.37
N LEU A 286 25.79 -3.18 -10.63
CA LEU A 286 25.85 -3.14 -9.16
C LEU A 286 26.01 -4.52 -8.54
N VAL A 287 25.50 -5.57 -9.20
CA VAL A 287 25.74 -6.96 -8.81
C VAL A 287 27.21 -7.33 -9.04
N LYS A 288 27.75 -7.01 -10.21
CA LYS A 288 29.16 -7.30 -10.58
C LYS A 288 30.16 -6.55 -9.70
N GLU A 289 29.85 -5.31 -9.33
CA GLU A 289 30.66 -4.47 -8.46
C GLU A 289 30.52 -4.82 -6.97
N GLY A 290 29.62 -5.76 -6.61
CA GLY A 290 29.42 -6.21 -5.23
C GLY A 290 28.58 -5.27 -4.36
N TYR A 291 27.88 -4.31 -4.96
CA TYR A 291 27.01 -3.38 -4.22
C TYR A 291 25.67 -4.02 -3.80
N ILE A 292 25.22 -5.09 -4.44
CA ILE A 292 24.03 -5.85 -4.06
C ILE A 292 24.48 -7.14 -3.36
N SER A 293 24.06 -7.29 -2.12
CA SER A 293 24.44 -8.44 -1.27
C SER A 293 23.40 -9.54 -1.26
N ARG A 294 22.12 -9.19 -1.50
CA ARG A 294 20.98 -10.12 -1.44
C ARG A 294 20.01 -9.88 -2.58
N VAL A 295 19.43 -10.97 -3.10
CA VAL A 295 18.26 -10.90 -3.97
C VAL A 295 17.22 -11.87 -3.44
N ILE A 296 16.01 -11.35 -3.16
CA ILE A 296 14.85 -12.13 -2.74
C ILE A 296 13.92 -12.26 -3.93
N LEU A 297 13.73 -13.48 -4.42
CA LEU A 297 12.81 -13.77 -5.52
C LEU A 297 11.44 -14.16 -4.98
N LEU A 298 10.41 -13.40 -5.36
CA LEU A 298 9.02 -13.70 -5.00
C LEU A 298 8.22 -14.21 -6.19
N SER A 299 7.18 -14.97 -5.88
CA SER A 299 6.16 -15.42 -6.81
C SER A 299 4.76 -15.43 -6.17
N ASN A 300 3.79 -15.92 -6.91
CA ASN A 300 2.45 -16.21 -6.44
C ASN A 300 2.09 -17.72 -6.52
N ASN A 301 3.06 -18.61 -6.71
CA ASN A 301 2.84 -20.06 -6.94
C ASN A 301 2.11 -20.74 -5.78
N LYS A 302 2.35 -20.31 -4.54
CA LYS A 302 1.69 -20.80 -3.30
C LYS A 302 0.89 -19.70 -2.60
N GLY A 303 0.52 -18.66 -3.33
CA GLY A 303 -0.10 -17.44 -2.83
C GLY A 303 0.84 -16.23 -2.96
N ILE A 304 0.25 -15.02 -2.87
CA ILE A 304 0.98 -13.76 -2.97
C ILE A 304 2.05 -13.68 -1.88
N GLY A 305 3.27 -13.28 -2.24
CA GLY A 305 4.39 -13.16 -1.30
C GLY A 305 5.13 -14.48 -1.04
N THR A 306 4.95 -15.50 -1.90
CA THR A 306 5.74 -16.72 -1.83
C THR A 306 7.19 -16.42 -2.12
N ILE A 307 8.09 -16.75 -1.17
CA ILE A 307 9.53 -16.65 -1.36
C ILE A 307 9.98 -17.89 -2.12
N GLU A 308 10.45 -17.69 -3.36
CA GLU A 308 10.97 -18.78 -4.19
C GLU A 308 12.44 -19.07 -3.88
N ASN A 309 13.23 -18.01 -3.75
CA ASN A 309 14.66 -18.14 -3.48
C ASN A 309 15.22 -16.87 -2.81
N ILE A 310 16.32 -17.05 -2.07
CA ILE A 310 17.13 -15.96 -1.53
C ILE A 310 18.57 -16.21 -1.96
N TYR A 311 19.07 -15.36 -2.85
CA TYR A 311 20.44 -15.42 -3.34
C TYR A 311 21.34 -14.61 -2.40
N THR A 312 22.33 -15.28 -1.82
CA THR A 312 23.23 -14.72 -0.80
C THR A 312 24.64 -14.49 -1.29
N ASP A 313 25.08 -15.22 -2.29
CA ASP A 313 26.41 -15.11 -2.90
C ASP A 313 26.24 -14.84 -4.40
N LEU A 314 26.13 -13.57 -4.74
CA LEU A 314 25.89 -13.14 -6.11
C LEU A 314 27.18 -13.15 -6.94
N SER A 315 28.37 -13.02 -6.31
CA SER A 315 29.65 -12.97 -7.03
C SER A 315 30.14 -14.34 -7.48
N SER A 316 29.87 -15.38 -6.68
CA SER A 316 30.29 -16.76 -7.00
C SER A 316 29.29 -17.49 -7.93
N ASN A 317 28.00 -17.17 -7.82
CA ASN A 317 26.94 -17.79 -8.61
C ASN A 317 26.87 -17.27 -10.05
N PHE A 318 27.53 -16.15 -10.35
CA PHE A 318 27.46 -15.47 -11.65
C PHE A 318 28.85 -15.16 -12.21
N ARG A 319 29.76 -16.15 -12.17
CA ARG A 319 30.99 -16.09 -12.98
C ARG A 319 30.58 -16.00 -14.46
N LEU A 320 30.57 -14.77 -14.96
CA LEU A 320 30.52 -14.43 -16.37
C LEU A 320 31.88 -14.61 -16.99
#